data_397537002b1ea1d3f6cd5d7955f2b63a
#
_entry.id   397537002b1ea1d3f6cd5d7955f2b63a
#
_cell.length_a   1.000
_cell.length_b   1.000
_cell.length_c   1.000
_cell.angle_alpha   90.00
_cell.angle_beta   90.00
_cell.angle_gamma   90.00
#
_symmetry.space_group_name_H-M   'P 1'
#
loop_
_entity.id
_entity.type
_entity.pdbx_description
1 polymer ?
#
loop_
_entity_poly.entity_id
_entity_poly.type
_entity_poly.pdbx_seq_one_letter_code
_entity_poly.pdbx_strand_id
1 'polypeptide(L)'
;RQQVPAVLDLVGLSDKEDRFPHQLSGGEQQRVSIARAFVNRPLILLADEPTGNLDPATGEGIMRLLDRINNTGTTVVMATHDQRIVNMMRRRVVQLDRGVIVRDQERGVYD
;
A
#
# COMPACT_ATOMS: atom_id res chain seq x y z
N ARG A 1 -8.45 1.94 -21.38
CA ARG A 1 -8.59 0.56 -20.89
C ARG A 1 -7.31 -0.24 -20.93
N GLN A 2 -6.38 0.14 -21.78
CA GLN A 2 -5.10 -0.57 -21.83
C GLN A 2 -4.32 -0.46 -20.54
N GLN A 3 -4.54 0.60 -19.74
CA GLN A 3 -3.84 0.75 -18.47
C GLN A 3 -4.38 -0.18 -17.39
N VAL A 4 -5.66 -0.56 -17.45
CA VAL A 4 -6.24 -1.41 -16.41
C VAL A 4 -5.60 -2.80 -16.40
N PRO A 5 -5.47 -3.51 -17.53
CA PRO A 5 -4.78 -4.80 -17.51
C PRO A 5 -3.33 -4.70 -17.04
N ALA A 6 -2.59 -3.65 -17.47
CA ALA A 6 -1.21 -3.46 -17.04
C ALA A 6 -1.10 -3.23 -15.54
N VAL A 7 -2.03 -2.46 -14.96
CA VAL A 7 -2.05 -2.21 -13.53
C VAL A 7 -2.42 -3.49 -12.78
N LEU A 8 -3.41 -4.25 -13.24
CA LEU A 8 -3.77 -5.51 -12.62
C LEU A 8 -2.60 -6.51 -12.65
N ASP A 9 -1.81 -6.50 -13.73
CA ASP A 9 -0.63 -7.34 -13.81
C ASP A 9 0.41 -6.92 -12.76
N LEU A 10 0.63 -5.62 -12.61
CA LEU A 10 1.55 -5.11 -11.58
C LEU A 10 1.13 -5.55 -10.18
N VAL A 11 -0.15 -5.51 -9.87
CA VAL A 11 -0.65 -5.88 -8.55
C VAL A 11 -0.91 -7.39 -8.42
N GLY A 12 -0.67 -8.17 -9.47
CA GLY A 12 -0.80 -9.61 -9.42
C GLY A 12 -2.22 -10.13 -9.55
N LEU A 13 -3.09 -9.38 -10.22
CA LEU A 13 -4.50 -9.73 -10.35
C LEU A 13 -4.99 -9.80 -11.80
N SER A 14 -4.08 -9.98 -12.76
CA SER A 14 -4.45 -9.95 -14.17
C SER A 14 -5.48 -11.02 -14.53
N ASP A 15 -5.48 -12.16 -13.84
CA ASP A 15 -6.45 -13.23 -14.07
C ASP A 15 -7.78 -13.01 -13.34
N LYS A 16 -7.91 -11.90 -12.62
CA LYS A 16 -9.09 -11.59 -11.81
C LYS A 16 -9.89 -10.41 -12.33
N GLU A 17 -9.54 -9.87 -13.49
CA GLU A 17 -10.12 -8.60 -13.96
C GLU A 17 -11.62 -8.70 -14.21
N ASP A 18 -12.15 -9.88 -14.46
CA ASP A 18 -13.57 -10.10 -14.71
C ASP A 18 -14.36 -10.45 -13.44
N ARG A 19 -13.70 -10.50 -12.29
CA ARG A 19 -14.38 -10.86 -11.04
C ARG A 19 -14.99 -9.66 -10.35
N PHE A 20 -16.13 -9.89 -9.73
CA PHE A 20 -16.72 -8.89 -8.86
C PHE A 20 -16.00 -8.83 -7.52
N PRO A 21 -16.02 -7.68 -6.83
CA PRO A 21 -15.29 -7.55 -5.56
C PRO A 21 -15.65 -8.62 -4.52
N HIS A 22 -16.90 -9.07 -4.44
CA HIS A 22 -17.29 -10.07 -3.45
C HIS A 22 -16.72 -11.47 -3.73
N GLN A 23 -16.12 -11.68 -4.89
CA GLN A 23 -15.49 -12.94 -5.26
C GLN A 23 -14.00 -12.98 -4.92
N LEU A 24 -13.49 -11.92 -4.30
CA LEU A 24 -12.07 -11.76 -4.03
C LEU A 24 -11.79 -11.92 -2.54
N SER A 25 -10.60 -12.41 -2.21
CA SER A 25 -10.13 -12.40 -0.83
C SER A 25 -9.90 -10.97 -0.33
N GLY A 26 -9.71 -10.80 0.98
CA GLY A 26 -9.40 -9.49 1.54
C GLY A 26 -8.15 -8.87 0.94
N GLY A 27 -7.09 -9.67 0.76
CA GLY A 27 -5.86 -9.19 0.12
C GLY A 27 -6.07 -8.82 -1.33
N GLU A 28 -6.86 -9.62 -2.07
CA GLU A 28 -7.18 -9.30 -3.47
C GLU A 28 -8.01 -8.04 -3.58
N GLN A 29 -8.98 -7.85 -2.67
CA GLN A 29 -9.77 -6.61 -2.65
C GLN A 29 -8.89 -5.40 -2.39
N GLN A 30 -7.93 -5.53 -1.48
CA GLN A 30 -6.99 -4.44 -1.19
C GLN A 30 -6.12 -4.14 -2.41
N ARG A 31 -5.67 -5.16 -3.13
CA ARG A 31 -4.88 -4.97 -4.34
C ARG A 31 -5.69 -4.27 -5.43
N VAL A 32 -6.96 -4.62 -5.58
CA VAL A 32 -7.85 -3.93 -6.52
C VAL A 32 -7.99 -2.45 -6.13
N SER A 33 -8.16 -2.18 -4.85
CA SER A 33 -8.26 -0.80 -4.37
C SER A 33 -7.00 0.00 -4.71
N ILE A 34 -5.83 -0.59 -4.49
CA ILE A 34 -4.56 0.05 -4.81
C ILE A 34 -4.44 0.25 -6.32
N ALA A 35 -4.84 -0.75 -7.11
CA ALA A 35 -4.80 -0.65 -8.57
C ALA A 35 -5.66 0.50 -9.07
N ARG A 36 -6.86 0.67 -8.52
CA ARG A 36 -7.74 1.80 -8.89
C ARG A 36 -7.08 3.14 -8.58
N ALA A 37 -6.42 3.23 -7.45
CA ALA A 37 -5.74 4.47 -7.09
C ALA A 37 -4.54 4.74 -7.98
N PHE A 38 -3.90 3.69 -8.51
CA PHE A 38 -2.68 3.80 -9.28
C PHE A 38 -2.89 3.88 -10.80
N VAL A 39 -4.12 3.61 -11.28
CA VAL A 39 -4.37 3.48 -12.72
C VAL A 39 -3.99 4.74 -13.51
N ASN A 40 -4.12 5.92 -12.91
CA ASN A 40 -3.78 7.19 -13.53
C ASN A 40 -2.35 7.64 -13.27
N ARG A 41 -1.51 6.76 -12.71
CA ARG A 41 -0.11 7.05 -12.41
C ARG A 41 0.06 8.35 -11.61
N PRO A 42 -0.53 8.43 -10.41
CA PRO A 42 -0.47 9.66 -9.62
C PRO A 42 0.95 9.94 -9.13
N LEU A 43 1.25 11.19 -8.84
CA LEU A 43 2.52 11.56 -8.21
C LEU A 43 2.57 11.12 -6.76
N ILE A 44 1.43 11.13 -6.08
CA ILE A 44 1.32 10.75 -4.67
C ILE A 44 0.18 9.75 -4.52
N LEU A 45 0.45 8.64 -3.85
CA LEU A 45 -0.55 7.64 -3.50
C LEU A 45 -0.67 7.60 -1.99
N LEU A 46 -1.90 7.77 -1.49
CA LEU A 46 -2.18 7.70 -0.07
C LEU A 46 -2.75 6.35 0.29
N ALA A 47 -2.19 5.71 1.31
CA ALA A 47 -2.64 4.42 1.80
C ALA A 47 -2.89 4.50 3.30
N ASP A 48 -4.14 4.29 3.71
CA ASP A 48 -4.54 4.38 5.10
C ASP A 48 -4.73 2.96 5.65
N GLU A 49 -3.86 2.56 6.57
CA GLU A 49 -3.85 1.23 7.18
C GLU A 49 -3.99 0.12 6.12
N PRO A 50 -3.09 0.09 5.12
CA PRO A 50 -3.30 -0.80 3.96
C PRO A 50 -3.24 -2.29 4.30
N THR A 51 -2.68 -2.65 5.45
CA THR A 51 -2.59 -4.05 5.88
C THR A 51 -3.57 -4.37 7.01
N GLY A 52 -4.46 -3.44 7.34
CA GLY A 52 -5.45 -3.66 8.40
C GLY A 52 -6.34 -4.84 8.08
N ASN A 53 -6.55 -5.71 9.08
CA ASN A 53 -7.40 -6.90 8.98
C ASN A 53 -6.86 -7.99 8.04
N LEU A 54 -5.60 -7.89 7.62
CA LEU A 54 -4.96 -8.93 6.81
C LEU A 54 -4.01 -9.75 7.68
N ASP A 55 -3.86 -11.02 7.33
CA ASP A 55 -2.85 -11.86 7.97
C ASP A 55 -1.44 -11.35 7.61
N PRO A 56 -0.41 -11.70 8.41
CA PRO A 56 0.93 -11.15 8.19
C PRO A 56 1.50 -11.41 6.80
N ALA A 57 1.32 -12.61 6.25
CA ALA A 57 1.88 -12.94 4.93
C ALA A 57 1.20 -12.12 3.83
N THR A 58 -0.12 -11.99 3.89
CA THR A 58 -0.87 -11.19 2.92
C THR A 58 -0.51 -9.72 3.06
N GLY A 59 -0.38 -9.23 4.31
CA GLY A 59 0.03 -7.85 4.56
C GLY A 59 1.40 -7.53 4.00
N GLU A 60 2.36 -8.46 4.14
CA GLU A 60 3.69 -8.27 3.56
C GLU A 60 3.61 -8.15 2.04
N GLY A 61 2.75 -8.94 1.40
CA GLY A 61 2.52 -8.83 -0.05
C GLY A 61 2.02 -7.46 -0.46
N ILE A 62 1.11 -6.89 0.33
CA ILE A 62 0.61 -5.53 0.08
C ILE A 62 1.74 -4.51 0.23
N MET A 63 2.59 -4.67 1.25
CA MET A 63 3.71 -3.75 1.44
C MET A 63 4.71 -3.83 0.32
N ARG A 64 5.00 -5.03 -0.18
CA ARG A 64 5.88 -5.19 -1.34
C ARG A 64 5.28 -4.54 -2.59
N LEU A 65 3.97 -4.63 -2.76
CA LEU A 65 3.29 -3.97 -3.86
C LEU A 65 3.47 -2.45 -3.77
N LEU A 66 3.23 -1.87 -2.60
CA LEU A 66 3.41 -0.43 -2.41
C LEU A 66 4.85 0.00 -2.67
N ASP A 67 5.82 -0.83 -2.29
CA ASP A 67 7.22 -0.56 -2.55
C ASP A 67 7.52 -0.57 -4.06
N ARG A 68 6.95 -1.51 -4.80
CA ARG A 68 7.09 -1.54 -6.26
C ARG A 68 6.49 -0.29 -6.90
N ILE A 69 5.33 0.14 -6.42
CA ILE A 69 4.69 1.37 -6.92
C ILE A 69 5.61 2.57 -6.64
N ASN A 70 6.18 2.64 -5.45
CA ASN A 70 7.14 3.70 -5.11
C ASN A 70 8.33 3.69 -6.07
N ASN A 71 8.81 2.52 -6.43
CA ASN A 71 9.96 2.40 -7.33
C ASN A 71 9.66 2.87 -8.75
N THR A 72 8.39 3.01 -9.13
CA THR A 72 8.03 3.57 -10.44
C THR A 72 8.05 5.10 -10.47
N GLY A 73 8.36 5.73 -9.34
CA GLY A 73 8.43 7.18 -9.24
C GLY A 73 7.27 7.82 -8.48
N THR A 74 6.30 7.03 -8.03
CA THR A 74 5.19 7.52 -7.23
C THR A 74 5.61 7.62 -5.77
N THR A 75 5.33 8.76 -5.14
CA THR A 75 5.52 8.90 -3.70
C THR A 75 4.36 8.22 -2.99
N VAL A 76 4.67 7.29 -2.09
CA VAL A 76 3.65 6.59 -1.30
C VAL A 76 3.67 7.14 0.12
N VAL A 77 2.52 7.64 0.57
CA VAL A 77 2.33 8.09 1.95
C VAL A 77 1.38 7.10 2.62
N MET A 78 1.86 6.46 3.67
CA MET A 78 1.09 5.44 4.36
C MET A 78 0.84 5.86 5.79
N ALA A 79 -0.42 5.78 6.22
CA ALA A 79 -0.79 5.96 7.61
C ALA A 79 -0.94 4.59 8.24
N THR A 80 -0.20 4.31 9.31
CA THR A 80 -0.31 3.03 10.01
C THR A 80 0.11 3.20 11.47
N HIS A 81 -0.45 2.36 12.32
CA HIS A 81 0.01 2.20 13.70
C HIS A 81 0.62 0.81 13.92
N ASP A 82 0.86 0.06 12.87
CA ASP A 82 1.43 -1.29 12.96
C ASP A 82 2.94 -1.18 13.11
N GLN A 83 3.41 -1.42 14.34
CA GLN A 83 4.82 -1.34 14.68
C GLN A 83 5.68 -2.25 13.80
N ARG A 84 5.19 -3.46 13.52
CA ARG A 84 5.92 -4.43 12.73
C ARG A 84 6.18 -3.92 11.31
N ILE A 85 5.16 -3.32 10.70
CA ILE A 85 5.27 -2.77 9.34
C ILE A 85 6.28 -1.63 9.31
N VAL A 86 6.17 -0.70 10.26
CA VAL A 86 7.09 0.44 10.34
C VAL A 86 8.53 -0.03 10.45
N ASN A 87 8.79 -1.00 11.35
CA ASN A 87 10.14 -1.50 11.58
C ASN A 87 10.68 -2.27 10.40
N MET A 88 9.83 -3.01 9.70
CA MET A 88 10.23 -3.80 8.54
C MET A 88 10.62 -2.91 7.36
N MET A 89 9.86 -1.88 7.09
CA MET A 89 10.05 -1.05 5.91
C MET A 89 11.22 -0.09 6.03
N ARG A 90 11.48 0.42 7.24
CA ARG A 90 12.61 1.32 7.51
C ARG A 90 12.62 2.53 6.59
N ARG A 91 11.46 3.08 6.33
CA ARG A 91 11.27 4.30 5.55
C ARG A 91 11.19 5.50 6.47
N ARG A 92 11.05 6.68 5.88
CA ARG A 92 10.84 7.89 6.67
C ARG A 92 9.58 7.75 7.53
N VAL A 93 9.69 8.05 8.81
CA VAL A 93 8.59 7.97 9.77
C VAL A 93 8.30 9.37 10.30
N VAL A 94 7.06 9.80 10.14
CA VAL A 94 6.57 11.04 10.75
C VAL A 94 5.52 10.62 11.78
N GLN A 95 5.82 10.84 13.05
CA GLN A 95 4.92 10.46 14.13
C GLN A 95 4.09 11.66 14.56
N LEU A 96 2.78 11.45 14.61
CA LEU A 96 1.84 12.49 15.05
C LEU A 96 1.29 12.14 16.42
N ASP A 97 1.13 13.15 17.27
CA ASP A 97 0.46 13.04 18.55
C ASP A 97 -0.44 14.25 18.69
N ARG A 98 -1.75 14.03 18.74
CA ARG A 98 -2.77 15.07 18.89
C ARG A 98 -2.62 16.17 17.83
N GLY A 99 -2.33 15.76 16.59
CA GLY A 99 -2.20 16.68 15.48
C GLY A 99 -0.87 17.40 15.38
N VAL A 100 0.10 17.04 16.22
CA VAL A 100 1.42 17.68 16.23
C VAL A 100 2.48 16.64 15.85
N ILE A 101 3.42 17.05 15.00
CA ILE A 101 4.55 16.20 14.66
C ILE A 101 5.48 16.13 15.86
N VAL A 102 5.69 14.92 16.41
CA VAL A 102 6.57 14.72 17.56
C VAL A 102 7.85 13.99 17.18
N ARG A 103 7.92 13.42 15.99
CA ARG A 103 9.12 12.75 15.51
C ARG A 103 9.10 12.72 13.98
N ASP A 104 10.28 12.91 13.39
CA ASP A 104 10.47 12.81 11.95
C ASP A 104 11.85 12.21 11.73
N GLN A 105 11.89 10.94 11.31
CA GLN A 105 13.14 10.20 11.11
C GLN A 105 13.16 9.66 9.70
N GLU A 106 14.28 9.84 9.01
CA GLU A 106 14.43 9.41 7.63
C GLU A 106 14.35 7.90 7.49
N ARG A 107 14.88 7.15 8.46
CA ARG A 107 14.75 5.69 8.55
C ARG A 107 14.33 5.37 9.95
N GLY A 108 13.03 5.54 10.21
CA GLY A 108 12.53 5.42 11.54
C GLY A 108 12.12 4.02 11.94
N VAL A 109 11.97 3.86 13.23
CA VAL A 109 11.35 2.69 13.82
C VAL A 109 10.20 3.16 14.68
N TYR A 110 9.27 2.26 14.95
CA TYR A 110 8.14 2.56 15.82
C TYR A 110 8.58 2.33 17.28
N ASP A 111 8.40 3.33 18.09
CA ASP A 111 8.70 3.23 19.53
C ASP A 111 7.45 3.02 20.35
#